data_0e0be62c0e86fa5a1b2d410496260dbc
#
_entry.id   0e0be62c0e86fa5a1b2d410496260dbc
#
_cell.length_a   1.000
_cell.length_b   1.000
_cell.length_c   1.000
_cell.angle_alpha   90.00
_cell.angle_beta   90.00
_cell.angle_gamma   90.00
#
_symmetry.space_group_name_H-M   'P 1'
#
loop_
_entity.id
_entity.type
_entity.pdbx_description
1 polymer ?
#
loop_
_entity_poly.entity_id
_entity_poly.type
_entity_poly.pdbx_seq_one_letter_code
_entity_poly.pdbx_strand_id
1 'polypeptide(L)'
;MEQIPDAERYFVTIDIDGMDPSLAPGTGTPSPGGFSYDEANELLENLAKKGKIVGFDLVEVSPPYDLSGITSQVAARLILDFAGFILKQREREGDVAREATMEVQASRQGHA
;
A
#
# COMPACT_ATOMS: atom_id res chain seq x y z
N MET A 1 13.18 -2.63 -0.78
CA MET A 1 12.78 -1.58 -1.72
C MET A 1 13.70 -1.45 -2.94
N GLU A 2 14.99 -1.68 -2.79
CA GLU A 2 15.95 -1.64 -3.92
C GLU A 2 15.68 -2.70 -4.99
N GLN A 3 15.08 -3.82 -4.61
CA GLN A 3 14.74 -4.91 -5.53
C GLN A 3 13.48 -4.64 -6.36
N ILE A 4 12.69 -3.63 -6.01
CA ILE A 4 11.49 -3.25 -6.76
C ILE A 4 11.90 -2.27 -7.85
N PRO A 5 11.60 -2.58 -9.13
CA PRO A 5 11.95 -1.68 -10.23
C PRO A 5 11.31 -0.30 -10.07
N ASP A 6 12.01 0.73 -10.49
CA ASP A 6 11.45 2.07 -10.58
C ASP A 6 10.40 2.10 -11.69
N ALA A 7 9.24 2.65 -11.39
CA ALA A 7 8.16 2.85 -12.33
C ALA A 7 7.34 4.08 -11.95
N GLU A 8 6.65 4.65 -12.92
CA GLU A 8 5.74 5.76 -12.66
C GLU A 8 4.48 5.30 -11.94
N ARG A 9 4.04 4.08 -12.22
CA ARG A 9 2.78 3.52 -11.72
C ARG A 9 2.99 2.09 -11.28
N TYR A 10 2.29 1.72 -10.21
CA TYR A 10 2.26 0.35 -9.70
C TYR A 10 0.84 -0.14 -9.51
N PHE A 11 0.57 -1.36 -9.93
CA PHE A 11 -0.53 -2.15 -9.43
C PHE A 11 0.03 -3.15 -8.42
N VAL A 12 -0.59 -3.27 -7.25
CA VAL A 12 -0.06 -4.07 -6.15
C VAL A 12 -0.99 -5.24 -5.85
N THR A 13 -0.47 -6.44 -5.90
CA THR A 13 -1.18 -7.65 -5.44
C THR A 13 -0.63 -8.04 -4.08
N ILE A 14 -1.50 -8.08 -3.08
CA ILE A 14 -1.16 -8.49 -1.72
C ILE A 14 -1.67 -9.91 -1.53
N ASP A 15 -0.75 -10.87 -1.41
CA ASP A 15 -1.09 -12.24 -1.11
C ASP A 15 -0.98 -12.45 0.40
N ILE A 16 -2.10 -12.82 1.05
CA ILE A 16 -2.14 -12.98 2.50
C ILE A 16 -1.24 -14.12 2.99
N ASP A 17 -0.91 -15.08 2.14
CA ASP A 17 0.00 -16.16 2.49
C ASP A 17 1.47 -15.72 2.61
N GLY A 18 1.80 -14.52 2.17
CA GLY A 18 3.08 -13.88 2.45
C GLY A 18 3.26 -13.47 3.91
N MET A 19 2.17 -13.40 4.68
CA MET A 19 2.20 -13.15 6.12
C MET A 19 2.53 -14.42 6.89
N ASP A 20 3.16 -14.27 8.06
CA ASP A 20 3.45 -15.42 8.90
C ASP A 20 2.15 -16.10 9.38
N PRO A 21 2.07 -17.45 9.41
CA PRO A 21 0.85 -18.16 9.82
C PRO A 21 0.42 -17.92 11.27
N SER A 22 1.32 -17.45 12.14
CA SER A 22 0.94 -17.02 13.49
C SER A 22 -0.05 -15.87 13.48
N LEU A 23 -0.08 -15.11 12.39
CA LEU A 23 -0.91 -13.92 12.21
C LEU A 23 -2.03 -14.18 11.20
N ALA A 24 -1.76 -14.93 10.15
CA ALA A 24 -2.68 -15.18 9.04
C ALA A 24 -2.72 -16.67 8.65
N PRO A 25 -3.31 -17.54 9.49
CA PRO A 25 -3.37 -18.97 9.20
C PRO A 25 -4.46 -19.35 8.18
N GLY A 26 -5.44 -18.49 7.94
CA GLY A 26 -6.60 -18.76 7.09
C GLY A 26 -6.31 -18.60 5.60
N THR A 27 -5.39 -19.40 5.09
CA THR A 27 -5.01 -19.45 3.68
C THR A 27 -4.68 -20.89 3.28
N GLY A 28 -4.73 -21.17 1.97
CA GLY A 28 -4.49 -22.52 1.47
C GLY A 28 -3.05 -22.98 1.54
N THR A 29 -2.09 -22.06 1.51
CA THR A 29 -0.65 -22.34 1.47
C THR A 29 0.13 -21.50 2.50
N PRO A 30 -0.09 -21.71 3.79
CA PRO A 30 0.61 -20.96 4.82
C PRO A 30 2.12 -21.17 4.75
N SER A 31 2.89 -20.09 4.92
CA SER A 31 4.35 -20.09 4.82
C SER A 31 4.98 -19.63 6.12
N PRO A 32 5.50 -20.53 6.97
CA PRO A 32 6.24 -20.13 8.17
C PRO A 32 7.41 -19.20 7.83
N GLY A 33 7.63 -18.21 8.67
CA GLY A 33 8.67 -17.21 8.45
C GLY A 33 8.25 -16.08 7.51
N GLY A 34 6.96 -15.89 7.29
CA GLY A 34 6.41 -14.78 6.51
C GLY A 34 6.49 -13.44 7.23
N PHE A 35 5.96 -12.40 6.60
CA PHE A 35 5.96 -11.06 7.15
C PHE A 35 5.16 -10.94 8.44
N SER A 36 5.66 -10.16 9.37
CA SER A 36 4.84 -9.62 10.45
C SER A 36 3.92 -8.53 9.90
N TYR A 37 2.93 -8.13 10.69
CA TYR A 37 2.03 -7.04 10.30
C TYR A 37 2.81 -5.74 10.05
N ASP A 38 3.70 -5.39 10.97
CA ASP A 38 4.48 -4.16 10.87
C ASP A 38 5.42 -4.16 9.67
N GLU A 39 6.06 -5.29 9.38
CA GLU A 39 6.92 -5.43 8.20
C GLU A 39 6.14 -5.26 6.89
N ALA A 40 4.98 -5.90 6.78
CA ALA A 40 4.12 -5.77 5.61
C ALA A 40 3.61 -4.32 5.44
N ASN A 41 3.18 -3.71 6.53
CA ASN A 41 2.69 -2.34 6.55
C ASN A 41 3.77 -1.34 6.15
N GLU A 42 4.98 -1.49 6.65
CA GLU A 42 6.13 -0.67 6.28
C GLU A 42 6.47 -0.81 4.80
N LEU A 43 6.45 -2.02 4.27
CA LEU A 43 6.68 -2.27 2.85
C LEU A 43 5.65 -1.56 1.99
N LEU A 44 4.37 -1.64 2.33
CA LEU A 44 3.29 -0.98 1.60
C LEU A 44 3.39 0.55 1.68
N GLU A 45 3.72 1.09 2.83
CA GLU A 45 3.95 2.52 3.00
C GLU A 45 5.11 3.02 2.14
N ASN A 46 6.22 2.31 2.15
CA ASN A 46 7.38 2.65 1.34
C ASN A 46 7.08 2.54 -0.16
N LEU A 47 6.28 1.56 -0.57
CA LEU A 47 5.86 1.42 -1.96
C LEU A 47 5.00 2.61 -2.40
N ALA A 48 4.09 3.08 -1.54
CA ALA A 48 3.28 4.27 -1.80
C ALA A 48 4.10 5.57 -1.88
N LYS A 49 5.30 5.58 -1.28
CA LYS A 49 6.24 6.69 -1.41
C LYS A 49 7.12 6.59 -2.67
N LYS A 50 7.30 5.38 -3.20
CA LYS A 50 8.18 5.13 -4.34
C LYS A 50 7.56 5.51 -5.67
N GLY A 51 6.25 5.26 -5.86
CA GLY A 51 5.57 5.56 -7.10
C GLY A 51 4.06 5.59 -6.94
N LYS A 52 3.37 5.97 -7.99
CA LYS A 52 1.92 6.11 -7.98
C LYS A 52 1.23 4.74 -7.94
N ILE A 53 0.42 4.49 -6.93
CA ILE A 53 -0.40 3.29 -6.84
C ILE A 53 -1.70 3.53 -7.62
N VAL A 54 -1.91 2.78 -8.68
CA VAL A 54 -3.10 2.91 -9.55
C VAL A 54 -4.21 1.94 -9.16
N GLY A 55 -3.90 0.90 -8.40
CA GLY A 55 -4.85 -0.07 -7.89
C GLY A 55 -4.15 -1.17 -7.11
N PHE A 56 -4.93 -1.94 -6.37
CA PHE A 56 -4.42 -3.10 -5.66
C PHE A 56 -5.53 -4.12 -5.41
N ASP A 57 -5.13 -5.35 -5.16
CA ASP A 57 -6.00 -6.39 -4.63
C ASP A 57 -5.36 -7.06 -3.41
N LEU A 58 -6.16 -7.79 -2.66
CA LEU A 58 -5.69 -8.66 -1.60
C LEU A 58 -6.37 -10.01 -1.78
N VAL A 59 -5.57 -11.05 -1.91
CA VAL A 59 -6.01 -12.36 -2.36
C VAL A 59 -5.64 -13.46 -1.36
N GLU A 60 -6.20 -14.65 -1.57
CA GLU A 60 -5.86 -15.90 -0.87
C GLU A 60 -6.39 -16.01 0.57
N VAL A 61 -7.28 -15.13 1.02
CA VAL A 61 -7.97 -15.33 2.29
C VAL A 61 -8.96 -16.49 2.12
N SER A 62 -8.82 -17.49 2.98
CA SER A 62 -9.66 -18.70 2.96
C SER A 62 -10.33 -18.89 4.32
N PRO A 63 -11.51 -18.26 4.54
CA PRO A 63 -12.18 -18.29 5.85
C PRO A 63 -12.44 -19.67 6.41
N PRO A 64 -12.74 -20.71 5.61
CA PRO A 64 -12.93 -22.07 6.14
C PRO A 64 -11.73 -22.65 6.87
N TYR A 65 -10.51 -22.14 6.61
CA TYR A 65 -9.29 -22.57 7.28
C TYR A 65 -8.94 -21.73 8.51
N ASP A 66 -9.79 -20.80 8.90
CA ASP A 66 -9.52 -19.84 9.96
C ASP A 66 -10.64 -19.83 10.99
N LEU A 67 -10.48 -20.63 12.06
CA LEU A 67 -11.50 -20.79 13.10
C LEU A 67 -11.81 -19.49 13.84
N SER A 68 -10.82 -18.61 14.01
CA SER A 68 -10.99 -17.38 14.78
C SER A 68 -11.40 -16.18 13.92
N GLY A 69 -11.26 -16.26 12.59
CA GLY A 69 -11.48 -15.13 11.69
C GLY A 69 -10.35 -14.09 11.73
N ILE A 70 -9.23 -14.38 12.38
CA ILE A 70 -8.13 -13.42 12.53
C ILE A 70 -7.51 -13.04 11.17
N THR A 71 -7.42 -13.98 10.23
CA THR A 71 -6.87 -13.72 8.91
C THR A 71 -7.69 -12.69 8.15
N SER A 72 -9.02 -12.81 8.22
CA SER A 72 -9.93 -11.82 7.61
C SER A 72 -9.79 -10.44 8.25
N GLN A 73 -9.58 -10.38 9.57
CA GLN A 73 -9.35 -9.11 10.27
C GLN A 73 -8.01 -8.48 9.87
N VAL A 74 -6.96 -9.27 9.77
CA VAL A 74 -5.64 -8.81 9.32
C VAL A 74 -5.73 -8.30 7.89
N ALA A 75 -6.38 -9.03 7.00
CA ALA A 75 -6.57 -8.63 5.62
C ALA A 75 -7.34 -7.30 5.52
N ALA A 76 -8.44 -7.16 6.23
CA ALA A 76 -9.23 -5.93 6.26
C ALA A 76 -8.40 -4.74 6.76
N ARG A 77 -7.58 -4.94 7.79
CA ARG A 77 -6.72 -3.89 8.33
C ARG A 77 -5.63 -3.48 7.35
N LEU A 78 -4.99 -4.43 6.67
CA LEU A 78 -4.01 -4.13 5.63
C LEU A 78 -4.62 -3.31 4.49
N ILE A 79 -5.83 -3.66 4.06
CA ILE A 79 -6.55 -2.91 3.02
C ILE A 79 -6.79 -1.48 3.47
N LEU A 80 -7.27 -1.26 4.70
CA LEU A 80 -7.52 0.07 5.25
C LEU A 80 -6.23 0.89 5.36
N ASP A 81 -5.17 0.31 5.87
CA ASP A 81 -3.88 0.98 6.03
C ASP A 81 -3.29 1.36 4.67
N PHE A 82 -3.32 0.44 3.71
CA PHE A 82 -2.81 0.71 2.37
C PHE A 82 -3.63 1.77 1.64
N ALA A 83 -4.95 1.71 1.74
CA ALA A 83 -5.83 2.76 1.22
C ALA A 83 -5.48 4.12 1.81
N GLY A 84 -5.18 4.19 3.11
CA GLY A 84 -4.72 5.40 3.78
C GLY A 84 -3.40 5.92 3.22
N PHE A 85 -2.44 5.05 2.96
CA PHE A 85 -1.15 5.42 2.34
C PHE A 85 -1.35 5.96 0.92
N ILE A 86 -2.26 5.37 0.15
CA ILE A 86 -2.58 5.82 -1.20
C ILE A 86 -3.23 7.21 -1.17
N LEU A 87 -4.19 7.44 -0.28
CA LEU A 87 -4.82 8.74 -0.12
C LEU A 87 -3.81 9.82 0.27
N LYS A 88 -2.91 9.51 1.18
CA LYS A 88 -1.84 10.40 1.59
C LYS A 88 -0.88 10.72 0.43
N GLN A 89 -0.58 9.74 -0.41
CA GLN A 89 0.18 9.94 -1.65
C GLN A 89 -0.51 10.95 -2.57
N ARG A 90 -1.82 10.79 -2.79
CA ARG A 90 -2.61 11.69 -3.64
C ARG A 90 -2.67 13.11 -3.08
N GLU A 91 -2.77 13.28 -1.78
CA GLU A 91 -2.70 14.59 -1.13
C GLU A 91 -1.36 15.26 -1.41
N ARG A 92 -0.24 14.54 -1.28
CA ARG A 92 1.10 15.06 -1.59
C ARG A 92 1.22 15.48 -3.05
N GLU A 93 0.69 14.69 -3.98
CA GLU A 93 0.68 15.04 -5.41
C GLU A 93 -0.15 16.29 -5.67
N GLY A 94 -1.29 16.44 -5.02
CA GLY A 94 -2.14 17.62 -5.11
C GLY A 94 -1.45 18.88 -4.57
N ASP A 95 -0.74 18.77 -3.47
CA ASP A 95 0.01 19.89 -2.87
C ASP A 95 1.16 20.32 -3.79
N VAL A 96 1.91 19.39 -4.33
CA VAL A 96 2.98 19.69 -5.29
C VAL A 96 2.41 20.37 -6.54
N ALA A 97 1.30 19.90 -7.07
CA ALA A 97 0.64 20.52 -8.22
C ALA A 97 0.15 21.93 -7.94
N ARG A 98 -0.38 22.19 -6.73
CA ARG A 98 -0.81 23.52 -6.30
C ARG A 98 0.35 24.49 -6.17
N GLU A 99 1.44 24.06 -5.55
CA GLU A 99 2.67 24.86 -5.43
C GLU A 99 3.21 25.26 -6.78
N ALA A 100 3.31 24.31 -7.73
CA ALA A 100 3.76 24.58 -9.09
C ALA A 100 2.85 25.60 -9.80
N THR A 101 1.53 25.49 -9.63
CA THR A 101 0.57 26.46 -10.18
C THR A 101 0.76 27.83 -9.59
N MET A 102 0.93 27.94 -8.27
CA MET A 102 1.18 29.22 -7.57
C MET A 102 2.49 29.88 -8.03
N GLU A 103 3.54 29.11 -8.23
CA GLU A 103 4.82 29.61 -8.75
C GLU A 103 4.67 30.19 -10.17
N VAL A 104 3.94 29.51 -11.04
CA VAL A 104 3.66 30.00 -12.40
C VAL A 104 2.84 31.29 -12.38
N GLN A 105 1.83 31.38 -11.52
CA GLN A 105 1.01 32.59 -11.37
C GLN A 105 1.83 33.76 -10.83
N ALA A 106 2.64 33.52 -9.82
CA ALA A 106 3.53 34.55 -9.26
C ALA A 106 4.54 35.06 -10.30
N SER A 107 5.12 34.17 -11.10
CA SER A 107 6.03 34.52 -12.20
C SER A 107 5.33 35.39 -13.25
N ARG A 108 4.10 35.08 -13.63
CA ARG A 108 3.32 35.90 -14.59
C ARG A 108 3.00 37.30 -14.05
N GLN A 109 2.67 37.43 -12.77
CA GLN A 109 2.41 38.71 -12.14
C GLN A 109 3.66 39.56 -11.98
N GLY A 110 4.82 38.94 -11.80
CA GLY A 110 6.10 39.63 -11.69
C GLY A 110 6.60 40.24 -13.00
N HIS A 111 6.01 39.91 -14.14
CA HIS A 111 6.34 40.46 -15.45
C HIS A 111 5.40 41.58 -15.94
N ALA A 112 4.42 41.88 -15.12
CA ALA A 112 3.55 43.02 -15.38
C ALA A 112 4.15 44.30 -14.82
#